data_b4395d957de1f2361a158a41f36f7d51
#
_entry.id   b4395d957de1f2361a158a41f36f7d51
#
_cell.length_a   1.000
_cell.length_b   1.000
_cell.length_c   1.000
_cell.angle_alpha   90.00
_cell.angle_beta   90.00
_cell.angle_gamma   90.00
#
_symmetry.space_group_name_H-M   'P 1'
#
loop_
_entity.id
_entity.type
_entity.pdbx_description
1 polymer ?
#
loop_
_entity_poly.entity_id
_entity_poly.type
_entity_poly.pdbx_seq_one_letter_code
_entity_poly.pdbx_strand_id
1 'polypeptide(L)'
;MAEKIILASGSPFRKALLVNAGVAVEAVPAEVDERALEAPLKDSGISPEDVALVLAEAKATEVSERKPSALVLGCDQTLSLGDELFHKPADMEGARRHLLALSGKTHQLNSAVVLARDGAVLWRHVGIASLTMRKLDPAFIGRHLARVGAKALSSVGAYQIEGEGIQLFERIEGDYFTIVGLPLLPALAKLRDLGAIDG
;
A
#
# COMPACT_ATOMS: atom_id res chain seq x y z
N MET A 1 0.79 -5.35 -30.54
CA MET A 1 0.01 -6.04 -29.50
C MET A 1 0.10 -5.19 -28.25
N ALA A 2 -1.01 -5.02 -27.50
CA ALA A 2 -0.95 -4.30 -26.23
C ALA A 2 0.04 -4.99 -25.29
N GLU A 3 0.84 -4.19 -24.57
CA GLU A 3 1.81 -4.72 -23.63
C GLU A 3 1.10 -5.45 -22.47
N LYS A 4 1.63 -6.61 -22.07
CA LYS A 4 1.09 -7.35 -20.93
C LYS A 4 1.57 -6.71 -19.63
N ILE A 5 0.64 -6.11 -18.87
CA ILE A 5 0.92 -5.50 -17.57
C ILE A 5 0.46 -6.46 -16.47
N ILE A 6 1.35 -6.75 -15.53
CA ILE A 6 1.08 -7.59 -14.36
C ILE A 6 1.16 -6.77 -13.09
N LEU A 7 0.18 -6.91 -12.21
CA LEU A 7 0.21 -6.37 -10.86
C LEU A 7 0.70 -7.45 -9.89
N ALA A 8 1.91 -7.29 -9.35
CA ALA A 8 2.53 -8.18 -8.37
C ALA A 8 1.93 -7.93 -6.96
N SER A 9 0.62 -8.06 -6.84
CA SER A 9 -0.10 -7.81 -5.59
C SER A 9 -1.43 -8.56 -5.55
N GLY A 10 -1.77 -9.11 -4.40
CA GLY A 10 -3.09 -9.68 -4.11
C GLY A 10 -4.14 -8.66 -3.66
N SER A 11 -3.79 -7.36 -3.59
CA SER A 11 -4.70 -6.32 -3.12
C SER A 11 -5.83 -6.05 -4.13
N PRO A 12 -7.11 -6.28 -3.77
CA PRO A 12 -8.23 -5.95 -4.64
C PRO A 12 -8.35 -4.45 -4.87
N PHE A 13 -7.94 -3.62 -3.92
CA PHE A 13 -7.98 -2.16 -4.01
C PHE A 13 -7.01 -1.65 -5.09
N ARG A 14 -5.75 -2.08 -5.08
CA ARG A 14 -4.76 -1.70 -6.09
C ARG A 14 -5.19 -2.13 -7.49
N LYS A 15 -5.73 -3.36 -7.60
CA LYS A 15 -6.29 -3.84 -8.87
C LYS A 15 -7.44 -2.96 -9.35
N ALA A 16 -8.38 -2.62 -8.47
CA ALA A 16 -9.51 -1.77 -8.80
C ALA A 16 -9.09 -0.37 -9.28
N LEU A 17 -8.05 0.23 -8.65
CA LEU A 17 -7.52 1.52 -9.09
C LEU A 17 -7.03 1.48 -10.54
N LEU A 18 -6.25 0.46 -10.91
CA LEU A 18 -5.73 0.31 -12.28
C LEU A 18 -6.86 0.02 -13.28
N VAL A 19 -7.76 -0.91 -12.96
CA VAL A 19 -8.89 -1.27 -13.82
C VAL A 19 -9.83 -0.07 -14.04
N ASN A 20 -10.15 0.69 -12.99
CA ASN A 20 -10.99 1.88 -13.09
C ASN A 20 -10.31 3.01 -13.87
N ALA A 21 -8.98 3.02 -13.92
CA ALA A 21 -8.19 3.92 -14.77
C ALA A 21 -8.06 3.43 -16.23
N GLY A 22 -8.73 2.32 -16.59
CA GLY A 22 -8.68 1.76 -17.94
C GLY A 22 -7.44 0.91 -18.25
N VAL A 23 -6.61 0.61 -17.24
CA VAL A 23 -5.41 -0.22 -17.41
C VAL A 23 -5.76 -1.69 -17.24
N ALA A 24 -5.61 -2.47 -18.32
CA ALA A 24 -5.81 -3.91 -18.27
C ALA A 24 -4.63 -4.58 -17.54
N VAL A 25 -4.88 -5.19 -16.38
CA VAL A 25 -3.85 -5.86 -15.57
C VAL A 25 -4.25 -7.28 -15.19
N GLU A 26 -3.27 -8.19 -15.23
CA GLU A 26 -3.35 -9.50 -14.57
C GLU A 26 -2.77 -9.40 -13.16
N ALA A 27 -3.53 -9.80 -12.13
CA ALA A 27 -3.00 -9.85 -10.77
C ALA A 27 -2.29 -11.19 -10.52
N VAL A 28 -1.02 -11.13 -10.20
CA VAL A 28 -0.17 -12.27 -9.84
C VAL A 28 0.53 -11.94 -8.52
N PRO A 29 0.04 -12.43 -7.37
CA PRO A 29 0.69 -12.19 -6.09
C PRO A 29 2.15 -12.67 -6.09
N ALA A 30 3.02 -11.88 -5.49
CA ALA A 30 4.42 -12.25 -5.31
C ALA A 30 4.57 -13.31 -4.20
N GLU A 31 5.54 -14.19 -4.37
CA GLU A 31 5.89 -15.25 -3.41
C GLU A 31 7.12 -14.85 -2.59
N VAL A 32 7.01 -13.73 -1.86
CA VAL A 32 8.09 -13.19 -1.02
C VAL A 32 7.74 -13.30 0.46
N ASP A 33 8.72 -13.65 1.28
CA ASP A 33 8.61 -13.56 2.74
C ASP A 33 8.90 -12.12 3.19
N GLU A 34 7.85 -11.30 3.28
CA GLU A 34 7.96 -9.90 3.66
C GLU A 34 8.62 -9.73 5.04
N ARG A 35 8.33 -10.63 6.01
CA ARG A 35 8.90 -10.57 7.35
C ARG A 35 10.41 -10.85 7.34
N ALA A 36 10.86 -11.81 6.54
CA ALA A 36 12.28 -12.09 6.38
C ALA A 36 13.02 -10.92 5.72
N LEU A 37 12.38 -10.20 4.80
CA LEU A 37 12.94 -8.98 4.19
C LEU A 37 12.97 -7.80 5.15
N GLU A 38 11.97 -7.62 5.99
CA GLU A 38 11.89 -6.54 6.97
C GLU A 38 12.81 -6.73 8.18
N ALA A 39 13.04 -7.98 8.61
CA ALA A 39 13.78 -8.27 9.82
C ALA A 39 15.18 -7.59 9.90
N PRO A 40 16.02 -7.62 8.85
CA PRO A 40 17.32 -6.93 8.87
C PRO A 40 17.21 -5.40 8.79
N LEU A 41 16.03 -4.88 8.38
CA LEU A 41 15.81 -3.45 8.23
C LEU A 41 15.38 -2.76 9.52
N LYS A 42 14.81 -3.52 10.47
CA LYS A 42 14.17 -3.00 11.68
C LYS A 42 15.06 -2.10 12.54
N ASP A 43 16.36 -2.40 12.64
CA ASP A 43 17.30 -1.65 13.48
C ASP A 43 18.40 -0.97 12.64
N SER A 44 18.19 -0.87 11.32
CA SER A 44 19.18 -0.30 10.39
C SER A 44 19.11 1.22 10.27
N GLY A 45 18.07 1.86 10.85
CA GLY A 45 17.79 3.29 10.68
C GLY A 45 17.18 3.64 9.31
N ILE A 46 16.76 2.63 8.52
CA ILE A 46 16.06 2.86 7.26
C ILE A 46 14.70 3.51 7.51
N SER A 47 14.31 4.42 6.64
CA SER A 47 13.04 5.12 6.76
C SER A 47 11.82 4.23 6.43
N PRO A 48 10.63 4.50 6.99
CA PRO A 48 9.41 3.75 6.67
C PRO A 48 9.05 3.72 5.18
N GLU A 49 9.34 4.79 4.45
CA GLU A 49 9.15 4.89 3.00
C GLU A 49 10.12 3.99 2.23
N ASP A 50 11.36 3.88 2.69
CA ASP A 50 12.36 3.01 2.08
C ASP A 50 12.04 1.53 2.36
N VAL A 51 11.47 1.18 3.52
CA VAL A 51 10.95 -0.16 3.79
C VAL A 51 9.87 -0.53 2.77
N ALA A 52 8.89 0.36 2.53
CA ALA A 52 7.86 0.14 1.52
C ALA A 52 8.48 -0.06 0.12
N LEU A 53 9.52 0.70 -0.20
CA LEU A 53 10.22 0.61 -1.48
C LEU A 53 10.94 -0.74 -1.65
N VAL A 54 11.67 -1.20 -0.64
CA VAL A 54 12.36 -2.50 -0.66
C VAL A 54 11.37 -3.64 -0.87
N LEU A 55 10.22 -3.62 -0.19
CA LEU A 55 9.19 -4.65 -0.33
C LEU A 55 8.52 -4.60 -1.71
N ALA A 56 8.23 -3.40 -2.23
CA ALA A 56 7.66 -3.25 -3.56
C ALA A 56 8.62 -3.74 -4.65
N GLU A 57 9.92 -3.45 -4.50
CA GLU A 57 10.97 -3.90 -5.41
C GLU A 57 11.10 -5.43 -5.41
N ALA A 58 11.18 -6.04 -4.24
CA ALA A 58 11.26 -7.49 -4.11
C ALA A 58 10.05 -8.19 -4.80
N LYS A 59 8.82 -7.65 -4.61
CA LYS A 59 7.61 -8.16 -5.27
C LYS A 59 7.66 -7.99 -6.78
N ALA A 60 8.10 -6.83 -7.27
CA ALA A 60 8.19 -6.56 -8.72
C ALA A 60 9.21 -7.49 -9.38
N THR A 61 10.39 -7.62 -8.80
CA THR A 61 11.50 -8.42 -9.33
C THR A 61 11.13 -9.90 -9.37
N GLU A 62 10.66 -10.45 -8.25
CA GLU A 62 10.27 -11.86 -8.14
C GLU A 62 9.22 -12.25 -9.19
N VAL A 63 8.16 -11.45 -9.36
CA VAL A 63 7.12 -11.74 -10.36
C VAL A 63 7.65 -11.53 -11.77
N SER A 64 8.53 -10.53 -12.02
CA SER A 64 9.07 -10.27 -13.35
C SER A 64 10.01 -11.39 -13.83
N GLU A 65 10.73 -12.05 -12.93
CA GLU A 65 11.52 -13.24 -13.23
C GLU A 65 10.64 -14.45 -13.61
N ARG A 66 9.49 -14.63 -12.94
CA ARG A 66 8.52 -15.70 -13.24
C ARG A 66 7.68 -15.42 -14.48
N LYS A 67 7.60 -14.18 -14.95
CA LYS A 67 6.76 -13.76 -16.07
C LYS A 67 7.57 -12.98 -17.11
N PRO A 68 8.44 -13.68 -17.86
CA PRO A 68 9.33 -13.03 -18.84
C PRO A 68 8.57 -12.14 -19.83
N SER A 69 9.21 -11.08 -20.25
CA SER A 69 8.72 -10.06 -21.19
C SER A 69 7.50 -9.25 -20.73
N ALA A 70 6.88 -9.56 -19.56
CA ALA A 70 5.81 -8.75 -19.02
C ALA A 70 6.36 -7.52 -18.29
N LEU A 71 5.63 -6.40 -18.36
CA LEU A 71 5.88 -5.26 -17.49
C LEU A 71 5.17 -5.50 -16.16
N VAL A 72 5.94 -5.60 -15.08
CA VAL A 72 5.44 -5.94 -13.75
C VAL A 72 5.42 -4.72 -12.84
N LEU A 73 4.31 -4.51 -12.19
CA LEU A 73 4.03 -3.43 -11.24
C LEU A 73 3.98 -4.03 -9.82
N GLY A 74 5.07 -3.87 -9.05
CA GLY A 74 5.13 -4.24 -7.64
C GLY A 74 4.72 -3.07 -6.76
N CYS A 75 3.97 -3.34 -5.70
CA CYS A 75 3.49 -2.32 -4.78
C CYS A 75 3.56 -2.79 -3.34
N ASP A 76 3.98 -1.90 -2.46
CA ASP A 76 3.85 -2.08 -1.03
C ASP A 76 3.38 -0.81 -0.32
N GLN A 77 2.90 -0.95 0.91
CA GLN A 77 2.49 0.19 1.74
C GLN A 77 2.83 -0.07 3.19
N THR A 78 3.56 0.86 3.80
CA THR A 78 3.78 0.93 5.25
C THR A 78 2.91 2.02 5.87
N LEU A 79 2.53 1.83 7.14
CA LEU A 79 2.00 2.87 8.01
C LEU A 79 3.02 3.15 9.10
N SER A 80 3.36 4.41 9.30
CA SER A 80 4.29 4.83 10.35
C SER A 80 3.71 5.90 11.26
N LEU A 81 3.95 5.76 12.56
CA LEU A 81 3.73 6.80 13.57
C LEU A 81 5.08 7.20 14.15
N GLY A 82 5.67 8.27 13.64
CA GLY A 82 7.11 8.49 13.78
C GLY A 82 7.87 7.36 13.11
N ASP A 83 8.81 6.76 13.85
CA ASP A 83 9.62 5.62 13.37
C ASP A 83 8.97 4.25 13.60
N GLU A 84 7.82 4.21 14.29
CA GLU A 84 7.12 2.96 14.56
C GLU A 84 6.30 2.50 13.35
N LEU A 85 6.59 1.31 12.83
CA LEU A 85 5.84 0.68 11.75
C LEU A 85 4.65 -0.14 12.29
N PHE A 86 3.52 0.01 11.63
CA PHE A 86 2.30 -0.76 11.89
C PHE A 86 2.06 -1.77 10.78
N HIS A 87 1.83 -3.01 11.18
CA HIS A 87 1.44 -4.09 10.26
C HIS A 87 -0.08 -4.29 10.30
N LYS A 88 -0.60 -5.10 9.38
CA LYS A 88 -2.01 -5.49 9.43
C LYS A 88 -2.30 -6.18 10.76
N PRO A 89 -3.36 -5.78 11.47
CA PRO A 89 -3.72 -6.42 12.74
C PRO A 89 -4.11 -7.88 12.51
N ALA A 90 -3.65 -8.75 13.40
CA ALA A 90 -3.93 -10.19 13.32
C ALA A 90 -5.39 -10.52 13.71
N ASP A 91 -5.98 -9.68 14.57
CA ASP A 91 -7.31 -9.85 15.13
C ASP A 91 -7.97 -8.51 15.47
N MET A 92 -9.22 -8.55 15.91
CA MET A 92 -10.00 -7.36 16.28
C MET A 92 -9.42 -6.61 17.48
N GLU A 93 -8.77 -7.31 18.41
CA GLU A 93 -8.08 -6.65 19.53
C GLU A 93 -6.82 -5.93 19.07
N GLY A 94 -6.08 -6.49 18.12
CA GLY A 94 -4.99 -5.81 17.41
C GLY A 94 -5.49 -4.56 16.70
N ALA A 95 -6.61 -4.64 15.97
CA ALA A 95 -7.23 -3.51 15.32
C ALA A 95 -7.63 -2.40 16.33
N ARG A 96 -8.18 -2.80 17.48
CA ARG A 96 -8.49 -1.86 18.57
C ARG A 96 -7.25 -1.16 19.11
N ARG A 97 -6.15 -1.90 19.36
CA ARG A 97 -4.87 -1.32 19.80
C ARG A 97 -4.32 -0.32 18.78
N HIS A 98 -4.39 -0.63 17.48
CA HIS A 98 -3.96 0.30 16.42
C HIS A 98 -4.75 1.61 16.48
N LEU A 99 -6.09 1.56 16.50
CA LEU A 99 -6.92 2.76 16.54
C LEU A 99 -6.70 3.59 17.83
N LEU A 100 -6.44 2.94 18.96
CA LEU A 100 -6.09 3.63 20.21
C LEU A 100 -4.71 4.32 20.10
N ALA A 101 -3.72 3.65 19.51
CA ALA A 101 -2.37 4.19 19.33
C ALA A 101 -2.35 5.40 18.38
N LEU A 102 -3.17 5.37 17.32
CA LEU A 102 -3.27 6.41 16.30
C LEU A 102 -4.21 7.56 16.69
N SER A 103 -5.08 7.37 17.70
CA SER A 103 -6.08 8.36 18.14
C SER A 103 -5.46 9.70 18.52
N GLY A 104 -5.92 10.78 17.89
CA GLY A 104 -5.45 12.16 18.12
C GLY A 104 -4.04 12.43 17.61
N LYS A 105 -3.49 11.56 16.74
CA LYS A 105 -2.14 11.71 16.20
C LYS A 105 -2.14 11.74 14.68
N THR A 106 -1.07 12.30 14.13
CA THR A 106 -0.77 12.27 12.69
C THR A 106 0.17 11.11 12.42
N HIS A 107 -0.21 10.27 11.48
CA HIS A 107 0.61 9.16 10.98
C HIS A 107 0.77 9.27 9.47
N GLN A 108 1.70 8.52 8.91
CA GLN A 108 1.97 8.49 7.48
C GLN A 108 1.62 7.13 6.87
N LEU A 109 1.11 7.18 5.65
CA LEU A 109 1.05 6.04 4.73
C LEU A 109 2.08 6.28 3.64
N ASN A 110 3.02 5.36 3.50
CA ASN A 110 4.09 5.40 2.52
C ASN A 110 3.80 4.30 1.50
N SER A 111 3.39 4.67 0.30
CA SER A 111 3.00 3.73 -0.75
C SER A 111 4.05 3.72 -1.85
N ALA A 112 4.74 2.60 -1.98
CA ALA A 112 5.74 2.39 -3.01
C ALA A 112 5.16 1.67 -4.23
N VAL A 113 5.62 2.06 -5.40
CA VAL A 113 5.38 1.39 -6.67
C VAL A 113 6.68 1.25 -7.45
N VAL A 114 6.92 0.06 -7.96
CA VAL A 114 8.12 -0.30 -8.73
C VAL A 114 7.68 -0.95 -10.03
N LEU A 115 8.29 -0.55 -11.14
CA LEU A 115 8.15 -1.24 -12.42
C LEU A 115 9.41 -2.07 -12.69
N ALA A 116 9.22 -3.33 -13.05
CA ALA A 116 10.30 -4.25 -13.39
C ALA A 116 9.95 -5.07 -14.64
N ARG A 117 10.98 -5.56 -15.33
CA ARG A 117 10.88 -6.49 -16.46
C ARG A 117 12.09 -7.40 -16.46
N ASP A 118 11.89 -8.69 -16.64
CA ASP A 118 12.95 -9.70 -16.74
C ASP A 118 13.96 -9.62 -15.56
N GLY A 119 13.48 -9.41 -14.34
CA GLY A 119 14.29 -9.25 -13.14
C GLY A 119 14.93 -7.86 -12.97
N ALA A 120 14.87 -6.98 -13.98
CA ALA A 120 15.46 -5.65 -13.91
C ALA A 120 14.45 -4.58 -13.51
N VAL A 121 14.80 -3.75 -12.53
CA VAL A 121 13.99 -2.60 -12.12
C VAL A 121 14.15 -1.47 -13.12
N LEU A 122 13.03 -0.98 -13.65
CA LEU A 122 12.97 0.09 -14.65
C LEU A 122 12.65 1.45 -14.00
N TRP A 123 11.90 1.47 -12.90
CA TRP A 123 11.48 2.71 -12.24
C TRP A 123 10.95 2.45 -10.83
N ARG A 124 11.10 3.45 -9.98
CA ARG A 124 10.64 3.46 -8.57
C ARG A 124 9.97 4.77 -8.25
N HIS A 125 8.95 4.71 -7.40
CA HIS A 125 8.32 5.91 -6.82
C HIS A 125 7.70 5.59 -5.46
N VAL A 126 7.74 6.55 -4.53
CA VAL A 126 7.04 6.49 -3.25
C VAL A 126 6.16 7.72 -3.12
N GLY A 127 4.87 7.49 -2.91
CA GLY A 127 3.92 8.52 -2.52
C GLY A 127 3.74 8.48 -0.99
N ILE A 128 3.66 9.65 -0.37
CA ILE A 128 3.45 9.81 1.07
C ILE A 128 2.15 10.56 1.31
N ALA A 129 1.33 10.08 2.22
CA ALA A 129 0.15 10.77 2.70
C ALA A 129 0.18 10.85 4.23
N SER A 130 -0.16 12.03 4.77
CA SER A 130 -0.25 12.28 6.21
C SER A 130 -1.70 12.36 6.62
N LEU A 131 -2.10 11.54 7.58
CA LEU A 131 -3.47 11.44 8.07
C LEU A 131 -3.51 11.77 9.57
N THR A 132 -4.27 12.78 9.94
CA THR A 132 -4.49 13.15 11.35
C THR A 132 -5.79 12.53 11.81
N MET A 133 -5.69 11.57 12.73
CA MET A 133 -6.87 10.95 13.33
C MET A 133 -7.42 11.88 14.41
N ARG A 134 -8.74 12.08 14.41
CA ARG A 134 -9.38 12.81 15.50
C ARG A 134 -9.21 12.07 16.83
N LYS A 135 -9.34 12.74 17.97
CA LYS A 135 -9.33 12.08 19.28
C LYS A 135 -10.54 11.15 19.39
N LEU A 136 -10.30 9.85 19.42
CA LEU A 136 -11.33 8.80 19.44
C LEU A 136 -11.63 8.38 20.88
N ASP A 137 -12.92 8.31 21.21
CA ASP A 137 -13.40 7.70 22.44
C ASP A 137 -13.31 6.16 22.33
N PRO A 138 -12.81 5.46 23.37
CA PRO A 138 -12.67 4.00 23.33
C PRO A 138 -13.98 3.22 23.08
N ALA A 139 -15.13 3.76 23.54
CA ALA A 139 -16.42 3.15 23.27
C ALA A 139 -16.86 3.38 21.81
N PHE A 140 -16.51 4.54 21.23
CA PHE A 140 -16.69 4.78 19.79
C PHE A 140 -15.87 3.79 18.97
N ILE A 141 -14.58 3.55 19.30
CA ILE A 141 -13.74 2.57 18.61
C ILE A 141 -14.40 1.18 18.65
N GLY A 142 -14.90 0.75 19.79
CA GLY A 142 -15.60 -0.53 19.93
C GLY A 142 -16.81 -0.64 18.99
N ARG A 143 -17.67 0.40 18.95
CA ARG A 143 -18.83 0.42 18.06
C ARG A 143 -18.44 0.48 16.58
N HIS A 144 -17.40 1.24 16.23
CA HIS A 144 -16.87 1.31 14.86
C HIS A 144 -16.38 -0.06 14.40
N LEU A 145 -15.52 -0.71 15.16
CA LEU A 145 -15.00 -2.03 14.84
C LEU A 145 -16.09 -3.10 14.75
N ALA A 146 -17.12 -3.03 15.59
CA ALA A 146 -18.28 -3.93 15.50
C ALA A 146 -19.05 -3.75 14.16
N ARG A 147 -19.12 -2.53 13.62
CA ARG A 147 -19.77 -2.27 12.32
C ARG A 147 -18.93 -2.68 11.13
N VAL A 148 -17.64 -2.32 11.12
CA VAL A 148 -16.75 -2.59 9.97
C VAL A 148 -16.32 -4.05 9.92
N GLY A 149 -16.29 -4.73 11.06
CA GLY A 149 -15.97 -6.16 11.17
C GLY A 149 -14.59 -6.51 10.62
N ALA A 150 -14.49 -7.66 9.98
CA ALA A 150 -13.21 -8.17 9.43
C ALA A 150 -12.53 -7.26 8.40
N LYS A 151 -13.23 -6.27 7.83
CA LYS A 151 -12.62 -5.29 6.93
C LYS A 151 -11.50 -4.51 7.62
N ALA A 152 -11.57 -4.28 8.94
CA ALA A 152 -10.52 -3.64 9.70
C ALA A 152 -9.18 -4.40 9.66
N LEU A 153 -9.20 -5.72 9.41
CA LEU A 153 -8.00 -6.55 9.39
C LEU A 153 -7.27 -6.54 8.04
N SER A 154 -7.87 -5.94 7.01
CA SER A 154 -7.33 -5.96 5.64
C SER A 154 -6.34 -4.83 5.34
N SER A 155 -6.24 -3.83 6.22
CA SER A 155 -5.37 -2.65 6.07
C SER A 155 -4.43 -2.46 7.27
N VAL A 156 -3.27 -1.86 7.03
CA VAL A 156 -2.22 -1.64 8.05
C VAL A 156 -2.67 -0.74 9.20
N GLY A 157 -3.61 0.19 8.97
CA GLY A 157 -4.13 1.12 9.98
C GLY A 157 -5.44 0.68 10.64
N ALA A 158 -5.94 -0.52 10.35
CA ALA A 158 -7.26 -0.99 10.79
C ALA A 158 -8.44 -0.13 10.31
N TYR A 159 -8.29 0.58 9.20
CA TYR A 159 -9.32 1.42 8.58
C TYR A 159 -9.25 1.38 7.05
N GLN A 160 -10.34 1.76 6.40
CA GLN A 160 -10.45 1.97 4.96
C GLN A 160 -11.15 3.32 4.73
N ILE A 161 -10.47 4.27 4.05
CA ILE A 161 -11.03 5.62 3.85
C ILE A 161 -12.15 5.65 2.82
N GLU A 162 -12.22 4.67 1.94
CA GLU A 162 -13.30 4.46 0.98
C GLU A 162 -14.62 3.98 1.62
N GLY A 163 -14.60 3.74 2.92
CA GLY A 163 -15.75 3.33 3.72
C GLY A 163 -15.91 4.16 4.99
N GLU A 164 -16.48 3.54 6.05
CA GLU A 164 -16.72 4.24 7.33
C GLU A 164 -15.43 4.71 8.02
N GLY A 165 -14.27 4.19 7.64
CA GLY A 165 -12.97 4.60 8.17
C GLY A 165 -12.66 6.07 7.97
N ILE A 166 -13.25 6.73 6.96
CA ILE A 166 -13.08 8.19 6.75
C ILE A 166 -13.54 9.01 7.97
N GLN A 167 -14.51 8.51 8.76
CA GLN A 167 -15.00 9.19 9.95
C GLN A 167 -13.97 9.26 11.10
N LEU A 168 -12.88 8.53 11.01
CA LEU A 168 -11.81 8.53 12.03
C LEU A 168 -10.92 9.75 11.94
N PHE A 169 -10.93 10.48 10.82
CA PHE A 169 -9.97 11.54 10.51
C PHE A 169 -10.56 12.94 10.68
N GLU A 170 -9.71 13.89 11.04
CA GLU A 170 -9.99 15.31 11.02
C GLU A 170 -9.23 16.02 9.90
N ARG A 171 -8.08 15.45 9.42
CA ARG A 171 -7.26 16.06 8.38
C ARG A 171 -6.57 14.95 7.57
N ILE A 172 -6.52 15.15 6.26
CA ILE A 172 -5.80 14.28 5.32
C ILE A 172 -5.00 15.18 4.38
N GLU A 173 -3.70 14.90 4.25
CA GLU A 173 -2.77 15.55 3.34
C GLU A 173 -2.11 14.50 2.46
N GLY A 174 -2.24 14.64 1.15
CA GLY A 174 -1.80 13.66 0.15
C GLY A 174 -2.94 13.29 -0.79
N ASP A 175 -2.66 12.42 -1.75
CA ASP A 175 -3.67 12.00 -2.72
C ASP A 175 -4.37 10.70 -2.29
N TYR A 176 -5.62 10.57 -2.72
CA TYR A 176 -6.47 9.41 -2.42
C TYR A 176 -5.84 8.08 -2.85
N PHE A 177 -5.21 8.05 -4.01
CA PHE A 177 -4.66 6.81 -4.57
C PHE A 177 -3.48 6.29 -3.75
N THR A 178 -2.60 7.19 -3.30
CA THR A 178 -1.52 6.89 -2.36
C THR A 178 -2.07 6.29 -1.06
N ILE A 179 -3.16 6.85 -0.51
CA ILE A 179 -3.78 6.33 0.72
C ILE A 179 -4.36 4.93 0.51
N VAL A 180 -4.98 4.67 -0.64
CA VAL A 180 -5.52 3.34 -0.99
C VAL A 180 -4.42 2.32 -1.28
N GLY A 181 -3.18 2.78 -1.53
CA GLY A 181 -1.98 1.94 -1.58
C GLY A 181 -1.29 1.82 -2.94
N LEU A 182 -1.59 2.74 -3.87
CA LEU A 182 -0.91 2.85 -5.16
C LEU A 182 -0.85 4.33 -5.58
N PRO A 183 0.34 4.95 -5.69
CA PRO A 183 0.52 6.27 -6.28
C PRO A 183 0.17 6.23 -7.78
N LEU A 184 -1.13 6.33 -8.09
CA LEU A 184 -1.67 6.01 -9.42
C LEU A 184 -1.21 6.99 -10.49
N LEU A 185 -1.20 8.29 -10.21
CA LEU A 185 -0.84 9.30 -11.22
C LEU A 185 0.62 9.16 -11.69
N PRO A 186 1.63 9.04 -10.80
CA PRO A 186 3.00 8.74 -11.21
C PRO A 186 3.13 7.41 -11.95
N ALA A 187 2.41 6.36 -11.52
CA ALA A 187 2.42 5.07 -12.19
C ALA A 187 1.88 5.16 -13.63
N LEU A 188 0.73 5.83 -13.82
CA LEU A 188 0.16 6.03 -15.16
C LEU A 188 1.08 6.86 -16.06
N ALA A 189 1.70 7.94 -15.53
CA ALA A 189 2.67 8.73 -16.29
C ALA A 189 3.82 7.83 -16.77
N LYS A 190 4.37 7.01 -15.88
CA LYS A 190 5.48 6.12 -16.26
C LYS A 190 5.08 5.01 -17.23
N LEU A 191 3.86 4.47 -17.10
CA LEU A 191 3.31 3.50 -18.06
C LEU A 191 3.19 4.10 -19.48
N ARG A 192 2.78 5.39 -19.58
CA ARG A 192 2.76 6.11 -20.88
C ARG A 192 4.16 6.33 -21.43
N ASP A 193 5.11 6.78 -20.59
CA ASP A 193 6.50 6.98 -20.99
C ASP A 193 7.13 5.70 -21.58
N LEU A 194 6.73 4.53 -21.06
CA LEU A 194 7.19 3.24 -21.54
C LEU A 194 6.38 2.72 -22.75
N GLY A 195 5.33 3.43 -23.17
CA GLY A 195 4.45 3.00 -24.25
C GLY A 195 3.56 1.79 -23.89
N ALA A 196 3.42 1.50 -22.61
CA ALA A 196 2.63 0.36 -22.12
C ALA A 196 1.12 0.62 -22.12
N ILE A 197 0.74 1.90 -22.08
CA ILE A 197 -0.63 2.40 -22.26
C ILE A 197 -0.63 3.61 -23.18
N ASP A 198 -1.81 3.90 -23.77
CA ASP A 198 -1.97 5.09 -24.62
C ASP A 198 -1.80 6.39 -23.81
N GLY A 199 -1.18 7.40 -24.46
CA GLY A 199 -0.82 8.68 -23.87
C GLY A 199 -1.80 9.80 -24.14
#